data_04905268e4095b3de98d4de48ff614d3
#
_entry.id   04905268e4095b3de98d4de48ff614d3
#
_cell.length_a   1.000
_cell.length_b   1.000
_cell.length_c   1.000
_cell.angle_alpha   90.00
_cell.angle_beta   90.00
_cell.angle_gamma   90.00
#
_symmetry.space_group_name_H-M   'P 1'
#
loop_
_entity.id
_entity.type
_entity.pdbx_description
1 polymer ?
#
loop_
_entity_poly.entity_id
_entity_poly.type
_entity_poly.pdbx_seq_one_letter_code
_entity_poly.pdbx_strand_id
1 'polypeptide(L)'
;MGQEKNMMDSLQLDYRIVDTFEDLQRVAEGFETQRSVAVDLEADSMYHFQERVCLIQMASRNLSVVIDPLKIGDLSPLRSVFENPRIQKIFHGADYDVRSLYRDFSFNINQMFDTQVACRFLGIRQTGLDAVLQERFGIRLDKKYQKKDWSRRPLPPEMIEYAAKDVLYLHPLSKILQAELKEKNRLSWVQEECQSLSRVRPAENGGAPLFLRFKGAGRLNRRHLAILEALLQFRRHIAETLDRPLFKVIGNHALMRIAVEKPASLKDLEDSRALSPGQFRMYGRGIVEAVCRALTAPDAELPVYPRTKTAPVSPEIALRVKALKSRIENLAESLKLDASVLCPRALIGTIATANPVNIRSLKALPDLKNWQRKTFGHEIVTVLNDLKGKNKR
;
A
#
# COMPACT_ATOMS: atom_id res chain seq x y z
N MET A 1 7.53 -21.94 23.26
CA MET A 1 6.19 -22.36 22.76
C MET A 1 5.15 -22.57 23.87
N GLY A 2 5.37 -23.38 24.92
CA GLY A 2 4.35 -23.59 25.97
C GLY A 2 4.07 -22.36 26.86
N GLN A 3 5.08 -21.64 27.28
CA GLN A 3 4.92 -20.43 28.11
C GLN A 3 4.30 -19.26 27.36
N GLU A 4 4.56 -19.12 26.09
CA GLU A 4 4.01 -18.06 25.23
C GLU A 4 2.52 -18.32 24.95
N LYS A 5 2.11 -19.57 24.75
CA LYS A 5 0.70 -19.94 24.57
C LYS A 5 -0.12 -19.64 25.84
N ASN A 6 0.39 -19.99 27.02
CA ASN A 6 -0.28 -19.66 28.28
C ASN A 6 -0.38 -18.15 28.54
N MET A 7 0.59 -17.36 28.09
CA MET A 7 0.54 -15.91 28.17
C MET A 7 -0.52 -15.32 27.23
N MET A 8 -0.76 -15.97 26.09
CA MET A 8 -1.76 -15.53 25.11
C MET A 8 -3.19 -15.87 25.52
N ASP A 9 -3.39 -17.04 26.13
CA ASP A 9 -4.71 -17.47 26.64
C ASP A 9 -5.19 -16.58 27.82
N SER A 10 -4.27 -15.81 28.44
CA SER A 10 -4.57 -14.86 29.51
C SER A 10 -4.82 -13.42 29.00
N LEU A 11 -4.63 -13.12 27.72
CA LEU A 11 -4.97 -11.83 27.15
C LEU A 11 -6.49 -11.71 27.05
N GLN A 12 -7.11 -11.14 28.09
CA GLN A 12 -8.50 -10.75 28.03
C GLN A 12 -8.65 -9.57 27.06
N LEU A 13 -9.67 -9.64 26.22
CA LEU A 13 -10.08 -8.53 25.38
C LEU A 13 -10.81 -7.52 26.28
N ASP A 14 -10.05 -6.60 26.85
CA ASP A 14 -10.56 -5.43 27.56
C ASP A 14 -10.24 -4.19 26.75
N TYR A 15 -11.28 -3.48 26.29
CA TYR A 15 -11.10 -2.28 25.48
C TYR A 15 -12.14 -1.23 25.84
N ARG A 16 -11.77 0.03 25.66
CA ARG A 16 -12.67 1.17 25.78
C ARG A 16 -13.01 1.72 24.41
N ILE A 17 -14.29 2.12 24.25
CA ILE A 17 -14.71 2.93 23.11
C ILE A 17 -14.46 4.40 23.46
N VAL A 18 -13.82 5.12 22.54
CA VAL A 18 -13.51 6.55 22.65
C VAL A 18 -14.26 7.26 21.54
N ASP A 19 -15.28 8.01 21.89
CA ASP A 19 -16.17 8.69 20.96
C ASP A 19 -16.47 10.16 21.35
N THR A 20 -15.73 10.70 22.32
CA THR A 20 -15.71 12.10 22.71
C THR A 20 -14.29 12.68 22.68
N PHE A 21 -14.18 13.99 22.51
CA PHE A 21 -12.88 14.67 22.48
C PHE A 21 -12.16 14.63 23.83
N GLU A 22 -12.89 14.76 24.94
CA GLU A 22 -12.35 14.72 26.29
C GLU A 22 -11.78 13.35 26.65
N ASP A 23 -12.45 12.27 26.22
CA ASP A 23 -11.92 10.91 26.39
C ASP A 23 -10.69 10.68 25.52
N LEU A 24 -10.68 11.24 24.31
CA LEU A 24 -9.53 11.16 23.42
C LEU A 24 -8.31 11.85 24.02
N GLN A 25 -8.46 13.03 24.64
CA GLN A 25 -7.36 13.72 25.31
C GLN A 25 -6.77 12.86 26.45
N ARG A 26 -7.62 12.29 27.29
CA ARG A 26 -7.20 11.40 28.39
C ARG A 26 -6.44 10.17 27.90
N VAL A 27 -6.92 9.60 26.79
CA VAL A 27 -6.31 8.43 26.17
C VAL A 27 -4.96 8.79 25.53
N ALA A 28 -4.86 9.93 24.86
CA ALA A 28 -3.60 10.41 24.28
C ALA A 28 -2.54 10.63 25.35
N GLU A 29 -2.87 11.29 26.47
CA GLU A 29 -1.98 11.46 27.64
C GLU A 29 -1.52 10.09 28.19
N GLY A 30 -2.43 9.12 28.27
CA GLY A 30 -2.10 7.74 28.67
C GLY A 30 -1.11 7.08 27.74
N PHE A 31 -1.24 7.26 26.42
CA PHE A 31 -0.30 6.71 25.43
C PHE A 31 1.04 7.43 25.39
N GLU A 32 1.12 8.71 25.71
CA GLU A 32 2.38 9.46 25.75
C GLU A 32 3.39 8.89 26.77
N THR A 33 2.90 8.22 27.79
CA THR A 33 3.74 7.57 28.81
C THR A 33 4.25 6.19 28.37
N GLN A 34 3.76 5.67 27.26
CA GLN A 34 4.08 4.31 26.81
C GLN A 34 5.36 4.30 25.93
N ARG A 35 6.07 3.17 25.94
CA ARG A 35 7.23 2.96 25.07
C ARG A 35 6.82 2.51 23.66
N SER A 36 5.66 1.89 23.55
CA SER A 36 5.14 1.39 22.28
C SER A 36 3.62 1.31 22.28
N VAL A 37 3.02 1.51 21.12
CA VAL A 37 1.58 1.47 20.88
C VAL A 37 1.33 0.70 19.59
N ALA A 38 0.52 -0.36 19.67
CA ALA A 38 -0.01 -1.07 18.50
C ALA A 38 -1.14 -0.25 17.87
N VAL A 39 -1.21 -0.22 16.56
CA VAL A 39 -2.20 0.58 15.81
C VAL A 39 -2.73 -0.22 14.64
N ASP A 40 -4.04 -0.12 14.39
CA ASP A 40 -4.71 -0.60 13.19
C ASP A 40 -5.86 0.34 12.82
N LEU A 41 -6.35 0.26 11.59
CA LEU A 41 -7.41 1.13 11.08
C LEU A 41 -8.49 0.35 10.37
N GLU A 42 -9.73 0.85 10.47
CA GLU A 42 -10.82 0.46 9.59
C GLU A 42 -11.32 1.65 8.79
N ALA A 43 -11.58 1.45 7.49
CA ALA A 43 -11.98 2.49 6.55
C ALA A 43 -13.15 2.06 5.65
N ASP A 44 -13.76 3.03 4.99
CA ASP A 44 -14.95 2.85 4.15
C ASP A 44 -14.68 2.83 2.64
N SER A 45 -13.44 2.58 2.23
CA SER A 45 -12.98 2.60 0.82
C SER A 45 -13.82 1.75 -0.16
N MET A 46 -14.50 0.72 0.37
CA MET A 46 -15.38 -0.15 -0.41
C MET A 46 -16.79 0.40 -0.58
N TYR A 47 -17.14 1.52 0.06
CA TYR A 47 -18.52 2.03 0.18
C TYR A 47 -18.67 3.46 -0.30
N HIS A 48 -17.68 4.33 -0.13
CA HIS A 48 -17.72 5.75 -0.44
C HIS A 48 -16.77 6.16 -1.54
N PHE A 49 -17.06 7.27 -2.23
CA PHE A 49 -16.18 7.85 -3.25
C PHE A 49 -14.91 8.42 -2.61
N GLN A 50 -15.08 9.20 -1.56
CA GLN A 50 -13.99 9.65 -0.71
C GLN A 50 -13.91 8.75 0.50
N GLU A 51 -12.90 7.87 0.49
CA GLU A 51 -12.65 7.00 1.62
C GLU A 51 -12.18 7.79 2.85
N ARG A 52 -12.62 7.32 4.02
CA ARG A 52 -12.24 7.90 5.32
C ARG A 52 -11.87 6.81 6.30
N VAL A 53 -11.02 7.17 7.25
CA VAL A 53 -10.78 6.33 8.43
C VAL A 53 -12.04 6.37 9.30
N CYS A 54 -12.59 5.20 9.57
CA CYS A 54 -13.84 5.04 10.33
C CYS A 54 -13.61 4.58 11.78
N LEU A 55 -12.54 3.84 12.03
CA LEU A 55 -12.08 3.47 13.37
C LEU A 55 -10.57 3.50 13.42
N ILE A 56 -10.03 3.81 14.59
CA ILE A 56 -8.62 3.66 14.94
C ILE A 56 -8.53 2.77 16.18
N GLN A 57 -7.88 1.63 16.04
CA GLN A 57 -7.59 0.76 17.17
C GLN A 57 -6.19 1.08 17.68
N MET A 58 -6.07 1.31 18.98
CA MET A 58 -4.77 1.53 19.61
C MET A 58 -4.66 0.70 20.87
N ALA A 59 -3.53 0.02 21.04
CA ALA A 59 -3.26 -0.76 22.23
C ALA A 59 -1.85 -0.54 22.74
N SER A 60 -1.70 -0.46 24.05
CA SER A 60 -0.44 -0.57 24.78
C SER A 60 -0.48 -1.81 25.69
N ARG A 61 0.50 -1.94 26.56
CA ARG A 61 0.49 -3.05 27.54
C ARG A 61 -0.73 -3.03 28.47
N ASN A 62 -1.19 -1.83 28.83
CA ASN A 62 -2.18 -1.62 29.90
C ASN A 62 -3.41 -0.84 29.44
N LEU A 63 -3.49 -0.46 28.17
CA LEU A 63 -4.58 0.35 27.64
C LEU A 63 -4.88 -0.12 26.21
N SER A 64 -6.13 -0.51 25.97
CA SER A 64 -6.65 -0.83 24.63
C SER A 64 -7.89 0.00 24.38
N VAL A 65 -7.95 0.63 23.21
CA VAL A 65 -9.05 1.52 22.83
C VAL A 65 -9.45 1.33 21.37
N VAL A 66 -10.73 1.56 21.12
CA VAL A 66 -11.31 1.72 19.78
C VAL A 66 -11.85 3.14 19.69
N ILE A 67 -11.21 3.95 18.88
CA ILE A 67 -11.50 5.38 18.71
C ILE A 67 -12.42 5.55 17.51
N ASP A 68 -13.48 6.33 17.65
CA ASP A 68 -14.44 6.66 16.59
C ASP A 68 -14.18 8.07 16.01
N PRO A 69 -13.35 8.22 14.97
CA PRO A 69 -13.04 9.53 14.40
C PRO A 69 -14.25 10.22 13.77
N LEU A 70 -15.27 9.46 13.34
CA LEU A 70 -16.47 10.03 12.71
C LEU A 70 -17.37 10.76 13.74
N LYS A 71 -17.29 10.37 15.02
CA LYS A 71 -18.01 11.06 16.10
C LYS A 71 -17.20 12.21 16.70
N ILE A 72 -15.89 12.03 16.85
CA ILE A 72 -15.03 13.01 17.53
C ILE A 72 -14.72 14.19 16.61
N GLY A 73 -14.44 13.95 15.33
CA GLY A 73 -14.08 14.96 14.34
C GLY A 73 -12.62 15.44 14.45
N ASP A 74 -12.23 16.02 15.58
CA ASP A 74 -10.85 16.47 15.82
C ASP A 74 -10.02 15.42 16.56
N LEU A 75 -9.01 14.88 15.87
CA LEU A 75 -8.08 13.90 16.44
C LEU A 75 -6.70 14.50 16.82
N SER A 76 -6.60 15.82 16.86
CA SER A 76 -5.32 16.51 17.14
C SER A 76 -4.59 16.02 18.39
N PRO A 77 -5.25 15.56 19.49
CA PRO A 77 -4.55 15.01 20.66
C PRO A 77 -3.65 13.80 20.34
N LEU A 78 -4.00 12.99 19.33
CA LEU A 78 -3.18 11.84 18.94
C LEU A 78 -1.87 12.22 18.22
N ARG A 79 -1.74 13.46 17.76
CA ARG A 79 -0.52 13.93 17.08
C ARG A 79 0.71 13.74 17.94
N SER A 80 0.60 14.07 19.23
CA SER A 80 1.69 13.90 20.20
C SER A 80 2.15 12.45 20.33
N VAL A 81 1.25 11.48 20.14
CA VAL A 81 1.57 10.05 20.17
C VAL A 81 2.21 9.61 18.84
N PHE A 82 1.58 9.93 17.69
CA PHE A 82 2.06 9.45 16.38
C PHE A 82 3.42 10.06 15.99
N GLU A 83 3.62 11.33 16.29
CA GLU A 83 4.84 12.06 15.91
C GLU A 83 5.98 11.92 16.94
N ASN A 84 5.71 11.35 18.12
CA ASN A 84 6.74 11.18 19.16
C ASN A 84 7.77 10.11 18.76
N PRO A 85 9.07 10.46 18.61
CA PRO A 85 10.11 9.50 18.26
C PRO A 85 10.49 8.53 19.40
N ARG A 86 10.00 8.75 20.62
CA ARG A 86 10.26 7.86 21.77
C ARG A 86 9.24 6.74 21.89
N ILE A 87 8.09 6.87 21.22
CA ILE A 87 7.02 5.87 21.20
C ILE A 87 7.11 5.07 19.92
N GLN A 88 7.32 3.77 20.00
CA GLN A 88 7.29 2.90 18.83
C GLN A 88 5.83 2.61 18.43
N LYS A 89 5.43 2.98 17.22
CA LYS A 89 4.14 2.58 16.64
C LYS A 89 4.30 1.25 15.94
N ILE A 90 3.52 0.25 16.37
CA ILE A 90 3.55 -1.11 15.85
C ILE A 90 2.33 -1.30 14.95
N PHE A 91 2.58 -1.68 13.70
CA PHE A 91 1.57 -1.96 12.69
C PHE A 91 1.76 -3.35 12.09
N HIS A 92 0.78 -3.76 11.28
CA HIS A 92 0.91 -4.94 10.42
C HIS A 92 0.49 -4.62 8.97
N GLY A 93 1.44 -4.33 8.09
CA GLY A 93 1.17 -3.96 6.69
C GLY A 93 0.73 -2.49 6.51
N ALA A 94 1.43 -1.58 7.15
CA ALA A 94 1.07 -0.17 7.39
C ALA A 94 1.00 0.75 6.16
N ASP A 95 1.22 0.30 4.91
CA ASP A 95 1.24 1.23 3.75
C ASP A 95 -0.08 2.00 3.60
N TYR A 96 -1.19 1.30 3.75
CA TYR A 96 -2.52 1.90 3.68
C TYR A 96 -2.79 2.81 4.88
N ASP A 97 -2.44 2.35 6.09
CA ASP A 97 -2.71 3.08 7.34
C ASP A 97 -1.95 4.40 7.40
N VAL A 98 -0.66 4.38 7.06
CA VAL A 98 0.19 5.59 7.01
C VAL A 98 -0.38 6.61 6.02
N ARG A 99 -0.82 6.16 4.83
CA ARG A 99 -1.43 7.06 3.83
C ARG A 99 -2.76 7.62 4.33
N SER A 100 -3.58 6.80 4.97
CA SER A 100 -4.91 7.19 5.46
C SER A 100 -4.79 8.15 6.64
N LEU A 101 -3.92 7.88 7.61
CA LEU A 101 -3.66 8.78 8.74
C LEU A 101 -3.12 10.14 8.28
N TYR A 102 -2.27 10.15 7.25
CA TYR A 102 -1.79 11.41 6.68
C TYR A 102 -2.87 12.15 5.90
N ARG A 103 -3.65 11.45 5.06
CA ARG A 103 -4.74 12.02 4.25
C ARG A 103 -5.81 12.68 5.13
N ASP A 104 -6.26 11.98 6.18
CA ASP A 104 -7.43 12.40 6.94
C ASP A 104 -7.07 13.33 8.12
N PHE A 105 -5.88 13.13 8.73
CA PHE A 105 -5.50 13.84 9.95
C PHE A 105 -4.15 14.54 9.87
N SER A 106 -3.44 14.43 8.75
CA SER A 106 -2.09 14.99 8.55
C SER A 106 -1.08 14.51 9.60
N PHE A 107 -1.23 13.27 10.09
CA PHE A 107 -0.29 12.68 11.05
C PHE A 107 0.95 12.17 10.35
N ASN A 108 2.12 12.54 10.89
CA ASN A 108 3.39 11.90 10.55
C ASN A 108 3.68 10.78 11.54
N ILE A 109 4.15 9.65 11.02
CA ILE A 109 4.45 8.49 11.86
C ILE A 109 5.96 8.43 12.10
N ASN A 110 6.40 8.69 13.34
CA ASN A 110 7.78 8.52 13.74
C ASN A 110 7.94 7.19 14.50
N GLN A 111 9.13 6.59 14.44
CA GLN A 111 9.50 5.38 15.16
C GLN A 111 8.49 4.23 14.91
N MET A 112 8.34 3.84 13.65
CA MET A 112 7.44 2.77 13.23
C MET A 112 8.13 1.41 13.21
N PHE A 113 7.40 0.36 13.57
CA PHE A 113 7.76 -1.03 13.36
C PHE A 113 6.58 -1.78 12.72
N ASP A 114 6.80 -2.30 11.53
CA ASP A 114 5.80 -3.06 10.79
C ASP A 114 6.11 -4.57 10.88
N THR A 115 5.20 -5.31 11.52
CA THR A 115 5.35 -6.75 11.75
C THR A 115 5.25 -7.55 10.46
N GLN A 116 4.54 -7.08 9.42
CA GLN A 116 4.52 -7.74 8.12
C GLN A 116 5.85 -7.58 7.38
N VAL A 117 6.45 -6.39 7.42
CA VAL A 117 7.81 -6.16 6.92
C VAL A 117 8.79 -7.06 7.64
N ALA A 118 8.71 -7.14 8.98
CA ALA A 118 9.54 -8.02 9.79
C ALA A 118 9.45 -9.48 9.35
N CYS A 119 8.23 -9.99 9.14
CA CYS A 119 7.99 -11.35 8.64
C CYS A 119 8.71 -11.62 7.31
N ARG A 120 8.65 -10.68 6.35
CA ARG A 120 9.35 -10.82 5.06
C ARG A 120 10.86 -10.96 5.24
N PHE A 121 11.46 -10.18 6.13
CA PHE A 121 12.90 -10.22 6.42
C PHE A 121 13.32 -11.41 7.29
N LEU A 122 12.37 -12.13 7.88
CA LEU A 122 12.60 -13.42 8.52
C LEU A 122 12.43 -14.60 7.55
N GLY A 123 11.95 -14.36 6.33
CA GLY A 123 11.69 -15.39 5.32
C GLY A 123 10.35 -16.10 5.47
N ILE A 124 9.44 -15.52 6.25
CA ILE A 124 8.07 -16.04 6.42
C ILE A 124 7.30 -15.79 5.11
N ARG A 125 6.73 -16.85 4.54
CA ARG A 125 6.05 -16.77 3.23
C ARG A 125 4.64 -16.20 3.32
N GLN A 126 3.89 -16.62 4.34
CA GLN A 126 2.52 -16.14 4.57
C GLN A 126 2.57 -15.03 5.62
N THR A 127 2.56 -13.78 5.15
CA THR A 127 2.77 -12.61 6.00
C THR A 127 1.48 -11.90 6.42
N GLY A 128 0.30 -12.43 6.12
CA GLY A 128 -0.96 -11.89 6.64
C GLY A 128 -1.08 -12.15 8.15
N LEU A 129 -1.68 -11.22 8.90
CA LEU A 129 -1.74 -11.25 10.36
C LEU A 129 -2.31 -12.58 10.89
N ASP A 130 -3.43 -13.05 10.32
CA ASP A 130 -4.06 -14.31 10.69
C ASP A 130 -3.13 -15.52 10.51
N ALA A 131 -2.39 -15.59 9.40
CA ALA A 131 -1.46 -16.69 9.13
C ALA A 131 -0.28 -16.66 10.10
N VAL A 132 0.25 -15.47 10.37
CA VAL A 132 1.38 -15.28 11.31
C VAL A 132 0.95 -15.62 12.74
N LEU A 133 -0.23 -15.16 13.18
CA LEU A 133 -0.74 -15.46 14.51
C LEU A 133 -1.08 -16.95 14.68
N GLN A 134 -1.61 -17.57 13.62
CA GLN A 134 -1.85 -19.01 13.62
C GLN A 134 -0.55 -19.81 13.76
N GLU A 135 0.50 -19.41 13.04
CA GLU A 135 1.80 -20.08 13.09
C GLU A 135 2.51 -19.87 14.44
N ARG A 136 2.48 -18.63 14.97
CA ARG A 136 3.25 -18.25 16.17
C ARG A 136 2.54 -18.56 17.47
N PHE A 137 1.22 -18.40 17.50
CA PHE A 137 0.44 -18.49 18.73
C PHE A 137 -0.70 -19.50 18.68
N GLY A 138 -0.99 -20.12 17.51
CA GLY A 138 -2.13 -21.00 17.33
C GLY A 138 -3.48 -20.27 17.27
N ILE A 139 -3.46 -18.93 17.13
CA ILE A 139 -4.65 -18.07 17.14
C ILE A 139 -5.14 -17.86 15.71
N ARG A 140 -6.47 -18.00 15.52
CA ARG A 140 -7.14 -17.66 14.25
C ARG A 140 -7.94 -16.39 14.42
N LEU A 141 -7.68 -15.42 13.54
CA LEU A 141 -8.53 -14.24 13.41
C LEU A 141 -9.67 -14.52 12.43
N ASP A 142 -10.86 -14.05 12.76
CA ASP A 142 -11.99 -14.06 11.84
C ASP A 142 -11.82 -12.91 10.82
N LYS A 143 -12.14 -13.13 9.55
CA LYS A 143 -12.09 -12.11 8.49
C LYS A 143 -13.48 -11.61 8.09
N LYS A 144 -14.49 -11.99 8.83
CA LYS A 144 -15.91 -11.76 8.51
C LYS A 144 -16.24 -10.29 8.30
N TYR A 145 -15.57 -9.41 9.04
CA TYR A 145 -15.90 -7.97 9.05
C TYR A 145 -14.94 -7.12 8.22
N GLN A 146 -13.83 -7.66 7.73
CA GLN A 146 -12.81 -6.93 6.95
C GLN A 146 -13.35 -6.13 5.75
N LYS A 147 -14.46 -6.58 5.14
CA LYS A 147 -15.08 -5.93 3.98
C LYS A 147 -16.43 -5.30 4.29
N LYS A 148 -16.74 -5.10 5.56
CA LYS A 148 -18.01 -4.47 5.97
C LYS A 148 -17.95 -2.95 5.84
N ASP A 149 -19.11 -2.35 5.90
CA ASP A 149 -19.26 -0.90 5.87
C ASP A 149 -19.01 -0.33 7.27
N TRP A 150 -17.80 0.17 7.46
CA TRP A 150 -17.36 0.75 8.73
C TRP A 150 -17.84 2.17 8.96
N SER A 151 -18.43 2.83 7.95
CA SER A 151 -19.00 4.17 8.08
C SER A 151 -20.34 4.22 8.81
N ARG A 152 -21.06 3.09 8.86
CA ARG A 152 -22.38 3.01 9.48
C ARG A 152 -22.32 3.22 11.00
N ARG A 153 -23.34 3.88 11.53
CA ARG A 153 -23.52 4.05 12.97
C ARG A 153 -24.99 3.76 13.35
N PRO A 154 -25.24 3.10 14.52
CA PRO A 154 -24.23 2.52 15.41
C PRO A 154 -23.57 1.28 14.78
N LEU A 155 -22.31 1.01 15.15
CA LEU A 155 -21.65 -0.24 14.79
C LEU A 155 -22.17 -1.39 15.66
N PRO A 156 -22.39 -2.58 15.09
CA PRO A 156 -22.66 -3.78 15.88
C PRO A 156 -21.51 -4.08 16.87
N PRO A 157 -21.82 -4.52 18.10
CA PRO A 157 -20.80 -4.84 19.10
C PRO A 157 -19.74 -5.81 18.59
N GLU A 158 -20.14 -6.79 17.78
CA GLU A 158 -19.25 -7.81 17.23
C GLU A 158 -18.23 -7.23 16.22
N MET A 159 -18.58 -6.12 15.53
CA MET A 159 -17.66 -5.41 14.66
C MET A 159 -16.61 -4.65 15.49
N ILE A 160 -17.02 -4.03 16.58
CA ILE A 160 -16.09 -3.30 17.48
C ILE A 160 -15.13 -4.30 18.15
N GLU A 161 -15.66 -5.44 18.60
CA GLU A 161 -14.84 -6.52 19.16
C GLU A 161 -13.83 -7.08 18.15
N TYR A 162 -14.25 -7.26 16.88
CA TYR A 162 -13.37 -7.65 15.79
C TYR A 162 -12.21 -6.67 15.64
N ALA A 163 -12.50 -5.37 15.51
CA ALA A 163 -11.51 -4.33 15.38
C ALA A 163 -10.53 -4.28 16.57
N ALA A 164 -11.05 -4.40 17.81
CA ALA A 164 -10.21 -4.41 19.00
C ALA A 164 -9.22 -5.60 19.05
N LYS A 165 -9.57 -6.74 18.43
CA LYS A 165 -8.71 -7.93 18.39
C LYS A 165 -7.49 -7.77 17.48
N ASP A 166 -7.58 -6.95 16.42
CA ASP A 166 -6.50 -6.82 15.43
C ASP A 166 -5.23 -6.22 16.02
N VAL A 167 -5.33 -5.37 17.06
CA VAL A 167 -4.17 -4.78 17.75
C VAL A 167 -3.69 -5.58 18.98
N LEU A 168 -4.53 -6.48 19.53
CA LEU A 168 -4.26 -7.17 20.77
C LEU A 168 -2.95 -7.96 20.75
N TYR A 169 -2.66 -8.61 19.64
CA TYR A 169 -1.51 -9.50 19.49
C TYR A 169 -0.27 -8.85 18.89
N LEU A 170 -0.35 -7.57 18.45
CA LEU A 170 0.76 -6.93 17.77
C LEU A 170 1.98 -6.68 18.69
N HIS A 171 1.75 -6.36 19.97
CA HIS A 171 2.84 -6.20 20.92
C HIS A 171 3.66 -7.47 21.13
N PRO A 172 3.06 -8.62 21.55
CA PRO A 172 3.80 -9.85 21.73
C PRO A 172 4.42 -10.33 20.41
N LEU A 173 3.73 -10.20 19.28
CA LEU A 173 4.25 -10.54 17.97
C LEU A 173 5.49 -9.69 17.65
N SER A 174 5.40 -8.37 17.80
CA SER A 174 6.51 -7.46 17.55
C SER A 174 7.75 -7.80 18.38
N LYS A 175 7.57 -8.16 19.66
CA LYS A 175 8.66 -8.54 20.56
C LYS A 175 9.41 -9.79 20.06
N ILE A 176 8.68 -10.81 19.66
CA ILE A 176 9.27 -12.05 19.13
C ILE A 176 10.00 -11.78 17.82
N LEU A 177 9.36 -11.09 16.87
CA LEU A 177 9.95 -10.80 15.57
C LEU A 177 11.21 -9.92 15.69
N GLN A 178 11.21 -8.94 16.60
CA GLN A 178 12.40 -8.11 16.86
C GLN A 178 13.56 -8.91 17.44
N ALA A 179 13.29 -9.87 18.33
CA ALA A 179 14.31 -10.78 18.89
C ALA A 179 14.93 -11.64 17.77
N GLU A 180 14.10 -12.31 16.96
CA GLU A 180 14.55 -13.14 15.85
C GLU A 180 15.35 -12.35 14.79
N LEU A 181 14.90 -11.12 14.47
CA LEU A 181 15.62 -10.22 13.57
C LEU A 181 16.98 -9.79 14.13
N LYS A 182 17.07 -9.57 15.44
CA LYS A 182 18.32 -9.25 16.11
C LYS A 182 19.30 -10.40 16.05
N GLU A 183 18.87 -11.64 16.33
CA GLU A 183 19.68 -12.85 16.21
C GLU A 183 20.23 -13.04 14.78
N LYS A 184 19.42 -12.73 13.76
CA LYS A 184 19.81 -12.79 12.35
C LYS A 184 20.57 -11.55 11.85
N ASN A 185 20.84 -10.56 12.72
CA ASN A 185 21.46 -9.27 12.34
C ASN A 185 20.68 -8.50 11.26
N ARG A 186 19.34 -8.61 11.24
CA ARG A 186 18.47 -7.98 10.24
C ARG A 186 17.55 -6.89 10.81
N LEU A 187 17.58 -6.63 12.11
CA LEU A 187 16.72 -5.65 12.74
C LEU A 187 16.91 -4.24 12.14
N SER A 188 18.15 -3.83 11.88
CA SER A 188 18.44 -2.54 11.26
C SER A 188 17.92 -2.43 9.83
N TRP A 189 17.81 -3.54 9.10
CA TRP A 189 17.22 -3.57 7.75
C TRP A 189 15.73 -3.23 7.82
N VAL A 190 15.01 -3.90 8.71
CA VAL A 190 13.58 -3.66 8.95
C VAL A 190 13.33 -2.24 9.44
N GLN A 191 14.18 -1.72 10.33
CA GLN A 191 14.07 -0.34 10.81
C GLN A 191 14.18 0.68 9.67
N GLU A 192 15.13 0.51 8.73
CA GLU A 192 15.27 1.40 7.58
C GLU A 192 14.09 1.26 6.59
N GLU A 193 13.56 0.04 6.40
CA GLU A 193 12.35 -0.19 5.62
C GLU A 193 11.13 0.52 6.25
N CYS A 194 10.92 0.33 7.54
CA CYS A 194 9.83 0.97 8.27
C CYS A 194 9.95 2.50 8.26
N GLN A 195 11.16 3.04 8.36
CA GLN A 195 11.40 4.47 8.22
C GLN A 195 11.01 5.01 6.83
N SER A 196 11.26 4.23 5.78
CA SER A 196 10.83 4.58 4.43
C SER A 196 9.30 4.48 4.30
N LEU A 197 8.71 3.42 4.85
CA LEU A 197 7.27 3.18 4.83
C LEU A 197 6.50 4.26 5.62
N SER A 198 7.04 4.76 6.73
CA SER A 198 6.40 5.83 7.52
C SER A 198 6.26 7.18 6.78
N ARG A 199 6.98 7.32 5.66
CA ARG A 199 6.97 8.54 4.82
C ARG A 199 6.12 8.43 3.56
N VAL A 200 5.45 7.31 3.33
CA VAL A 200 4.55 7.18 2.18
C VAL A 200 3.39 8.17 2.29
N ARG A 201 2.96 8.69 1.15
CA ARG A 201 1.88 9.69 1.08
C ARG A 201 0.85 9.26 0.04
N PRO A 202 -0.40 9.69 0.17
CA PRO A 202 -1.39 9.54 -0.89
C PRO A 202 -0.87 10.10 -2.20
N ALA A 203 -1.20 9.45 -3.31
CA ALA A 203 -0.83 9.97 -4.61
C ALA A 203 -1.72 11.17 -4.96
N GLU A 204 -1.15 12.35 -5.06
CA GLU A 204 -1.86 13.53 -5.54
C GLU A 204 -2.22 13.39 -7.02
N ASN A 205 -3.44 13.78 -7.38
CA ASN A 205 -3.89 13.71 -8.77
C ASN A 205 -3.46 14.91 -9.62
N GLY A 206 -2.89 15.95 -9.05
CA GLY A 206 -2.24 17.11 -9.72
C GLY A 206 -2.84 17.60 -11.05
N GLY A 207 -4.12 17.33 -11.34
CA GLY A 207 -4.75 17.67 -12.62
C GLY A 207 -4.33 16.82 -13.82
N ALA A 208 -3.47 15.82 -13.64
CA ALA A 208 -3.03 14.97 -14.73
C ALA A 208 -4.18 14.10 -15.29
N PRO A 209 -4.21 13.81 -16.61
CA PRO A 209 -5.22 12.96 -17.21
C PRO A 209 -5.34 11.61 -16.52
N LEU A 210 -6.59 11.15 -16.29
CA LEU A 210 -6.88 9.93 -15.54
C LEU A 210 -6.39 8.68 -16.26
N PHE A 211 -6.35 8.69 -17.60
CA PHE A 211 -5.87 7.54 -18.36
C PHE A 211 -4.41 7.20 -18.08
N LEU A 212 -3.58 8.12 -17.59
CA LEU A 212 -2.17 7.86 -17.29
C LEU A 212 -1.98 6.75 -16.25
N ARG A 213 -2.93 6.62 -15.33
CA ARG A 213 -2.94 5.59 -14.28
C ARG A 213 -3.79 4.37 -14.65
N PHE A 214 -4.39 4.37 -15.84
CA PHE A 214 -5.27 3.30 -16.25
C PHE A 214 -4.47 2.17 -16.92
N LYS A 215 -4.55 0.97 -16.35
CA LYS A 215 -3.82 -0.21 -16.86
C LYS A 215 -4.23 -0.51 -18.30
N GLY A 216 -3.29 -0.53 -19.22
CA GLY A 216 -3.50 -0.81 -20.63
C GLY A 216 -3.69 0.42 -21.52
N ALA A 217 -3.87 1.63 -20.97
CA ALA A 217 -4.06 2.86 -21.74
C ALA A 217 -2.90 3.15 -22.71
N GLY A 218 -1.65 2.83 -22.35
CA GLY A 218 -0.49 3.03 -23.21
C GLY A 218 -0.49 2.24 -24.53
N ARG A 219 -1.42 1.29 -24.71
CA ARG A 219 -1.60 0.54 -25.96
C ARG A 219 -2.64 1.17 -26.89
N LEU A 220 -3.39 2.14 -26.41
CA LEU A 220 -4.45 2.81 -27.13
C LEU A 220 -3.88 3.88 -28.10
N ASN A 221 -4.57 4.10 -29.21
CA ASN A 221 -4.31 5.24 -30.07
C ASN A 221 -4.89 6.53 -29.44
N ARG A 222 -4.56 7.68 -30.02
CA ARG A 222 -4.95 8.99 -29.49
C ARG A 222 -6.47 9.16 -29.35
N ARG A 223 -7.26 8.70 -30.33
CA ARG A 223 -8.73 8.77 -30.30
C ARG A 223 -9.32 7.88 -29.19
N HIS A 224 -8.84 6.66 -29.05
CA HIS A 224 -9.26 5.78 -27.96
C HIS A 224 -8.86 6.30 -26.57
N LEU A 225 -7.71 7.01 -26.47
CA LEU A 225 -7.31 7.68 -25.23
C LEU A 225 -8.25 8.82 -24.86
N ALA A 226 -8.68 9.64 -25.84
CA ALA A 226 -9.65 10.71 -25.62
C ALA A 226 -10.99 10.15 -25.13
N ILE A 227 -11.47 9.06 -25.75
CA ILE A 227 -12.70 8.40 -25.30
C ILE A 227 -12.54 7.82 -23.90
N LEU A 228 -11.42 7.14 -23.63
CA LEU A 228 -11.14 6.60 -22.28
C LEU A 228 -11.12 7.70 -21.22
N GLU A 229 -10.48 8.82 -21.51
CA GLU A 229 -10.45 9.97 -20.57
C GLU A 229 -11.86 10.51 -20.32
N ALA A 230 -12.65 10.73 -21.36
CA ALA A 230 -14.03 11.19 -21.24
C ALA A 230 -14.88 10.23 -20.37
N LEU A 231 -14.72 8.92 -20.57
CA LEU A 231 -15.40 7.89 -19.78
C LEU A 231 -14.92 7.85 -18.33
N LEU A 232 -13.63 8.06 -18.07
CA LEU A 232 -13.07 8.12 -16.73
C LEU A 232 -13.57 9.35 -15.96
N GLN A 233 -13.64 10.51 -16.63
CA GLN A 233 -14.21 11.73 -16.05
C GLN A 233 -15.72 11.55 -15.78
N PHE A 234 -16.47 10.98 -16.73
CA PHE A 234 -17.88 10.63 -16.53
C PHE A 234 -18.06 9.73 -15.31
N ARG A 235 -17.31 8.62 -15.23
CA ARG A 235 -17.38 7.70 -14.08
C ARG A 235 -17.07 8.40 -12.76
N ARG A 236 -16.05 9.27 -12.75
CA ARG A 236 -15.65 10.03 -11.56
C ARG A 236 -16.77 10.95 -11.11
N HIS A 237 -17.37 11.69 -12.02
CA HIS A 237 -18.50 12.58 -11.72
C HIS A 237 -19.69 11.82 -11.12
N ILE A 238 -20.08 10.69 -11.73
CA ILE A 238 -21.17 9.84 -11.20
C ILE A 238 -20.81 9.28 -9.83
N ALA A 239 -19.57 8.81 -9.65
CA ALA A 239 -19.10 8.26 -8.38
C ALA A 239 -19.14 9.29 -7.26
N GLU A 240 -18.73 10.51 -7.54
CA GLU A 240 -18.75 11.65 -6.62
C GLU A 240 -20.19 12.06 -6.27
N THR A 241 -21.06 12.20 -7.28
CA THR A 241 -22.48 12.57 -7.10
C THR A 241 -23.24 11.54 -6.26
N LEU A 242 -22.95 10.25 -6.47
CA LEU A 242 -23.64 9.16 -5.76
C LEU A 242 -22.92 8.71 -4.49
N ASP A 243 -21.80 9.33 -4.16
CA ASP A 243 -20.89 8.92 -3.09
C ASP A 243 -20.61 7.40 -3.13
N ARG A 244 -20.13 6.93 -4.27
CA ARG A 244 -19.84 5.49 -4.49
C ARG A 244 -18.43 5.29 -5.02
N PRO A 245 -17.74 4.21 -4.62
CA PRO A 245 -16.45 3.87 -5.21
C PRO A 245 -16.52 3.73 -6.74
N LEU A 246 -15.49 4.16 -7.44
CA LEU A 246 -15.43 4.14 -8.91
C LEU A 246 -15.78 2.77 -9.51
N PHE A 247 -15.32 1.68 -8.89
CA PHE A 247 -15.53 0.32 -9.39
C PHE A 247 -16.99 -0.16 -9.25
N LYS A 248 -17.77 0.43 -8.33
CA LYS A 248 -19.20 0.15 -8.18
C LYS A 248 -20.06 0.89 -9.21
N VAL A 249 -19.53 1.94 -9.84
CA VAL A 249 -20.21 2.64 -10.93
C VAL A 249 -20.04 1.88 -12.24
N ILE A 250 -18.79 1.80 -12.74
CA ILE A 250 -18.44 1.09 -13.97
C ILE A 250 -17.04 0.47 -13.80
N GLY A 251 -16.91 -0.83 -14.07
CA GLY A 251 -15.63 -1.53 -13.96
C GLY A 251 -14.63 -1.12 -15.05
N ASN A 252 -13.34 -1.23 -14.77
CA ASN A 252 -12.28 -0.86 -15.71
C ASN A 252 -12.34 -1.64 -17.04
N HIS A 253 -12.75 -2.92 -16.99
CA HIS A 253 -12.90 -3.74 -18.20
C HIS A 253 -13.97 -3.18 -19.14
N ALA A 254 -15.11 -2.77 -18.60
CA ALA A 254 -16.19 -2.16 -19.39
C ALA A 254 -15.74 -0.84 -20.03
N LEU A 255 -15.05 0.04 -19.27
CA LEU A 255 -14.52 1.28 -19.82
C LEU A 255 -13.52 1.06 -20.97
N MET A 256 -12.61 0.11 -20.80
CA MET A 256 -11.65 -0.23 -21.85
C MET A 256 -12.35 -0.74 -23.10
N ARG A 257 -13.34 -1.62 -22.95
CA ARG A 257 -14.12 -2.17 -24.06
C ARG A 257 -14.87 -1.06 -24.81
N ILE A 258 -15.60 -0.20 -24.08
CA ILE A 258 -16.32 0.94 -24.67
C ILE A 258 -15.35 1.89 -25.41
N ALA A 259 -14.17 2.17 -24.82
CA ALA A 259 -13.19 3.04 -25.45
C ALA A 259 -12.66 2.47 -26.79
N VAL A 260 -12.52 1.16 -26.89
CA VAL A 260 -12.04 0.48 -28.11
C VAL A 260 -13.16 0.33 -29.16
N GLU A 261 -14.36 -0.07 -28.75
CA GLU A 261 -15.51 -0.30 -29.64
C GLU A 261 -16.16 1.01 -30.10
N LYS A 262 -16.05 2.10 -29.35
CA LYS A 262 -16.50 3.47 -29.71
C LYS A 262 -17.99 3.54 -30.06
N PRO A 263 -18.92 3.02 -29.25
CA PRO A 263 -20.33 3.04 -29.57
C PRO A 263 -20.86 4.46 -29.70
N ALA A 264 -21.38 4.82 -30.87
CA ALA A 264 -21.90 6.15 -31.17
C ALA A 264 -23.43 6.27 -30.95
N SER A 265 -24.10 5.16 -30.68
CA SER A 265 -25.52 5.10 -30.38
C SER A 265 -25.81 4.21 -29.18
N LEU A 266 -27.02 4.33 -28.61
CA LEU A 266 -27.48 3.44 -27.53
C LEU A 266 -27.52 1.98 -28.03
N LYS A 267 -27.90 1.75 -29.29
CA LYS A 267 -27.91 0.43 -29.87
C LYS A 267 -26.51 -0.17 -29.94
N ASP A 268 -25.53 0.58 -30.44
CA ASP A 268 -24.14 0.11 -30.51
C ASP A 268 -23.59 -0.22 -29.10
N LEU A 269 -23.96 0.59 -28.10
CA LEU A 269 -23.55 0.36 -26.71
C LEU A 269 -24.20 -0.90 -26.13
N GLU A 270 -25.47 -1.16 -26.43
CA GLU A 270 -26.18 -2.36 -26.02
C GLU A 270 -25.59 -3.61 -26.69
N ASP A 271 -25.38 -3.56 -28.02
CA ASP A 271 -24.76 -4.63 -28.79
C ASP A 271 -23.34 -4.96 -28.31
N SER A 272 -22.63 -3.96 -27.80
CA SER A 272 -21.29 -4.14 -27.19
C SER A 272 -21.30 -5.07 -25.98
N ARG A 273 -22.41 -5.21 -25.26
CA ARG A 273 -22.54 -5.96 -24.01
C ARG A 273 -21.48 -5.60 -22.96
N ALA A 274 -20.98 -4.36 -22.98
CA ALA A 274 -19.97 -3.87 -22.06
C ALA A 274 -20.54 -3.60 -20.66
N LEU A 275 -21.84 -3.34 -20.58
CA LEU A 275 -22.53 -2.97 -19.35
C LEU A 275 -23.58 -4.02 -18.96
N SER A 276 -23.86 -4.12 -17.67
CA SER A 276 -25.02 -4.84 -17.21
C SER A 276 -26.32 -4.09 -17.60
N PRO A 277 -27.49 -4.77 -17.68
CA PRO A 277 -28.76 -4.09 -18.01
C PRO A 277 -29.08 -2.90 -17.06
N GLY A 278 -28.74 -3.04 -15.79
CA GLY A 278 -28.90 -1.95 -14.82
C GLY A 278 -27.98 -0.76 -15.10
N GLN A 279 -26.71 -1.00 -15.37
CA GLN A 279 -25.75 0.05 -15.74
C GLN A 279 -26.13 0.73 -17.07
N PHE A 280 -26.58 -0.05 -18.05
CA PHE A 280 -27.05 0.49 -19.33
C PHE A 280 -28.22 1.46 -19.14
N ARG A 281 -29.25 1.09 -18.36
CA ARG A 281 -30.40 1.97 -18.06
C ARG A 281 -29.97 3.23 -17.35
N MET A 282 -29.06 3.14 -16.38
CA MET A 282 -28.65 4.28 -15.57
C MET A 282 -27.66 5.22 -16.29
N TYR A 283 -26.72 4.65 -17.06
CA TYR A 283 -25.56 5.39 -17.55
C TYR A 283 -25.41 5.43 -19.06
N GLY A 284 -26.20 4.62 -19.81
CA GLY A 284 -26.01 4.42 -21.25
C GLY A 284 -26.03 5.73 -22.05
N ARG A 285 -27.01 6.63 -21.79
CA ARG A 285 -27.10 7.92 -22.48
C ARG A 285 -25.86 8.77 -22.25
N GLY A 286 -25.45 8.95 -21.00
CA GLY A 286 -24.27 9.76 -20.67
C GLY A 286 -22.96 9.18 -21.19
N ILE A 287 -22.87 7.85 -21.27
CA ILE A 287 -21.70 7.17 -21.87
C ILE A 287 -21.63 7.45 -23.38
N VAL A 288 -22.74 7.30 -24.11
CA VAL A 288 -22.79 7.60 -25.54
C VAL A 288 -22.47 9.07 -25.81
N GLU A 289 -23.02 10.00 -25.02
CA GLU A 289 -22.69 11.42 -25.11
C GLU A 289 -21.18 11.69 -24.87
N ALA A 290 -20.57 11.05 -23.88
CA ALA A 290 -19.14 11.16 -23.62
C ALA A 290 -18.29 10.62 -24.77
N VAL A 291 -18.68 9.47 -25.35
CA VAL A 291 -18.03 8.88 -26.52
C VAL A 291 -18.16 9.80 -27.74
N CYS A 292 -19.36 10.28 -28.04
CA CYS A 292 -19.59 11.15 -29.19
C CYS A 292 -18.80 12.45 -29.10
N ARG A 293 -18.75 13.11 -27.94
CA ARG A 293 -17.90 14.30 -27.73
C ARG A 293 -16.43 14.02 -27.98
N ALA A 294 -15.92 12.88 -27.50
CA ALA A 294 -14.53 12.50 -27.74
C ALA A 294 -14.26 12.12 -29.21
N LEU A 295 -15.26 11.59 -29.91
CA LEU A 295 -15.15 11.27 -31.36
C LEU A 295 -15.07 12.54 -32.24
N THR A 296 -15.75 13.61 -31.85
CA THR A 296 -15.78 14.88 -32.60
C THR A 296 -14.65 15.84 -32.24
N ALA A 297 -13.86 15.53 -31.20
CA ALA A 297 -12.73 16.37 -30.81
C ALA A 297 -11.70 16.50 -31.95
N PRO A 298 -11.16 17.72 -32.21
CA PRO A 298 -10.13 17.93 -33.23
C PRO A 298 -8.89 17.07 -33.02
N ASP A 299 -8.26 16.58 -34.07
CA ASP A 299 -7.07 15.73 -33.95
C ASP A 299 -5.88 16.39 -33.24
N ALA A 300 -5.79 17.73 -33.32
CA ALA A 300 -4.78 18.50 -32.60
C ALA A 300 -4.91 18.42 -31.07
N GLU A 301 -6.14 18.30 -30.56
CA GLU A 301 -6.44 18.26 -29.12
C GLU A 301 -6.40 16.86 -28.53
N LEU A 302 -6.23 15.82 -29.38
CA LEU A 302 -6.22 14.45 -28.89
C LEU A 302 -5.02 14.18 -27.98
N PRO A 303 -5.27 13.55 -26.81
CA PRO A 303 -4.23 13.24 -25.87
C PRO A 303 -3.19 12.28 -26.44
N VAL A 304 -1.96 12.43 -26.00
CA VAL A 304 -0.86 11.52 -26.32
C VAL A 304 -0.44 10.82 -25.03
N TYR A 305 -0.40 9.49 -25.06
CA TYR A 305 0.20 8.75 -23.94
C TYR A 305 1.70 9.02 -23.92
N PRO A 306 2.26 9.55 -22.81
CA PRO A 306 3.69 9.82 -22.74
C PRO A 306 4.44 8.48 -22.83
N ARG A 307 4.90 8.17 -24.03
CA ARG A 307 5.82 7.07 -24.25
C ARG A 307 7.21 7.60 -23.92
N THR A 308 7.71 7.31 -22.73
CA THR A 308 9.15 7.29 -22.56
C THR A 308 9.66 6.36 -23.67
N LYS A 309 10.31 6.90 -24.71
CA LYS A 309 11.14 6.09 -25.59
C LYS A 309 12.23 5.54 -24.65
N THR A 310 11.96 4.41 -24.03
CA THR A 310 13.03 3.59 -23.46
C THR A 310 13.90 3.29 -24.67
N ALA A 311 15.04 4.00 -24.76
CA ALA A 311 16.09 3.59 -25.69
C ALA A 311 16.22 2.07 -25.54
N PRO A 312 16.33 1.31 -26.62
CA PRO A 312 16.49 -0.13 -26.52
C PRO A 312 17.57 -0.38 -25.49
N VAL A 313 17.24 -1.18 -24.47
CA VAL A 313 18.15 -1.49 -23.37
C VAL A 313 19.42 -2.00 -24.04
N SER A 314 20.54 -1.28 -23.91
CA SER A 314 21.78 -1.69 -24.58
C SER A 314 22.08 -3.14 -24.18
N PRO A 315 22.62 -3.97 -25.08
CA PRO A 315 22.98 -5.35 -24.77
C PRO A 315 23.82 -5.46 -23.49
N GLU A 316 24.65 -4.46 -23.23
CA GLU A 316 25.47 -4.39 -22.02
C GLU A 316 24.64 -4.21 -20.75
N ILE A 317 23.60 -3.33 -20.76
CA ILE A 317 22.70 -3.17 -19.62
C ILE A 317 21.93 -4.46 -19.38
N ALA A 318 21.46 -5.12 -20.44
CA ALA A 318 20.78 -6.41 -20.32
C ALA A 318 21.66 -7.49 -19.69
N LEU A 319 22.95 -7.56 -20.07
CA LEU A 319 23.94 -8.46 -19.46
C LEU A 319 24.16 -8.14 -17.97
N ARG A 320 24.30 -6.85 -17.62
CA ARG A 320 24.44 -6.42 -16.22
C ARG A 320 23.20 -6.80 -15.39
N VAL A 321 22.00 -6.54 -15.92
CA VAL A 321 20.74 -6.93 -15.25
C VAL A 321 20.70 -8.43 -15.00
N LYS A 322 21.06 -9.26 -16.00
CA LYS A 322 21.08 -10.72 -15.87
C LYS A 322 22.06 -11.18 -14.78
N ALA A 323 23.28 -10.64 -14.79
CA ALA A 323 24.33 -11.01 -13.84
C ALA A 323 23.97 -10.57 -12.41
N LEU A 324 23.50 -9.33 -12.24
CA LEU A 324 23.05 -8.82 -10.93
C LEU A 324 21.87 -9.64 -10.39
N LYS A 325 20.88 -9.95 -11.24
CA LYS A 325 19.73 -10.77 -10.86
C LYS A 325 20.17 -12.13 -10.34
N SER A 326 21.02 -12.84 -11.08
CA SER A 326 21.53 -14.15 -10.66
C SER A 326 22.30 -14.05 -9.33
N ARG A 327 23.11 -13.02 -9.14
CA ARG A 327 23.85 -12.83 -7.86
C ARG A 327 22.92 -12.57 -6.69
N ILE A 328 21.89 -11.72 -6.88
CA ILE A 328 20.90 -11.44 -5.83
C ILE A 328 20.05 -12.68 -5.51
N GLU A 329 19.69 -13.50 -6.51
CA GLU A 329 18.98 -14.76 -6.31
C GLU A 329 19.80 -15.74 -5.46
N ASN A 330 21.09 -15.93 -5.76
CA ASN A 330 21.99 -16.78 -4.97
C ASN A 330 22.15 -16.27 -3.53
N LEU A 331 22.27 -14.95 -3.35
CA LEU A 331 22.33 -14.34 -2.02
C LEU A 331 21.03 -14.54 -1.25
N ALA A 332 19.89 -14.36 -1.91
CA ALA A 332 18.58 -14.55 -1.32
C ALA A 332 18.39 -15.99 -0.82
N GLU A 333 18.80 -16.97 -1.62
CA GLU A 333 18.79 -18.38 -1.25
C GLU A 333 19.64 -18.65 0.00
N SER A 334 20.87 -18.14 0.04
CA SER A 334 21.77 -18.29 1.20
C SER A 334 21.20 -17.66 2.47
N LEU A 335 20.48 -16.55 2.33
CA LEU A 335 19.80 -15.85 3.42
C LEU A 335 18.42 -16.42 3.75
N LYS A 336 17.91 -17.36 2.95
CA LYS A 336 16.53 -17.89 3.04
C LYS A 336 15.48 -16.78 2.95
N LEU A 337 15.68 -15.85 2.01
CA LEU A 337 14.78 -14.72 1.74
C LEU A 337 14.27 -14.76 0.29
N ASP A 338 13.18 -14.06 0.02
CA ASP A 338 12.76 -13.79 -1.35
C ASP A 338 13.71 -12.73 -1.98
N ALA A 339 14.13 -12.95 -3.21
CA ALA A 339 15.06 -12.07 -3.91
C ALA A 339 14.50 -10.64 -4.07
N SER A 340 13.17 -10.50 -4.19
CA SER A 340 12.50 -9.20 -4.30
C SER A 340 12.56 -8.39 -3.00
N VAL A 341 12.68 -9.06 -1.85
CA VAL A 341 12.88 -8.42 -0.54
C VAL A 341 14.28 -7.82 -0.44
N LEU A 342 15.30 -8.52 -0.98
CA LEU A 342 16.67 -8.01 -1.00
C LEU A 342 16.83 -6.87 -1.99
N CYS A 343 16.39 -7.06 -3.23
CA CYS A 343 16.58 -6.09 -4.31
C CYS A 343 15.42 -6.18 -5.32
N PRO A 344 14.47 -5.25 -5.31
CA PRO A 344 13.38 -5.21 -6.27
C PRO A 344 13.91 -5.07 -7.72
N ARG A 345 13.17 -5.64 -8.67
CA ARG A 345 13.55 -5.65 -10.09
C ARG A 345 13.86 -4.26 -10.66
N ALA A 346 13.10 -3.25 -10.24
CA ALA A 346 13.33 -1.87 -10.65
C ALA A 346 14.72 -1.37 -10.19
N LEU A 347 15.09 -1.67 -8.95
CA LEU A 347 16.37 -1.28 -8.39
C LEU A 347 17.56 -1.98 -9.11
N ILE A 348 17.40 -3.27 -9.48
CA ILE A 348 18.41 -3.98 -10.31
C ILE A 348 18.61 -3.23 -11.64
N GLY A 349 17.54 -2.78 -12.29
CA GLY A 349 17.58 -1.98 -13.51
C GLY A 349 18.32 -0.65 -13.31
N THR A 350 18.02 0.07 -12.25
CA THR A 350 18.70 1.33 -11.87
C THR A 350 20.18 1.11 -11.65
N ILE A 351 20.58 0.08 -10.89
CA ILE A 351 21.99 -0.26 -10.63
C ILE A 351 22.70 -0.63 -11.93
N ALA A 352 22.10 -1.47 -12.79
CA ALA A 352 22.68 -1.89 -14.06
C ALA A 352 22.92 -0.72 -15.03
N THR A 353 22.01 0.24 -15.04
CA THR A 353 22.10 1.47 -15.86
C THR A 353 23.18 2.40 -15.33
N ALA A 354 23.22 2.66 -14.03
CA ALA A 354 24.20 3.53 -13.39
C ALA A 354 25.62 2.94 -13.41
N ASN A 355 25.75 1.61 -13.46
CA ASN A 355 27.00 0.88 -13.57
C ASN A 355 28.11 1.35 -12.59
N PRO A 356 27.86 1.34 -11.28
CA PRO A 356 28.80 1.84 -10.27
C PRO A 356 30.11 1.05 -10.28
N VAL A 357 31.23 1.77 -10.23
CA VAL A 357 32.57 1.19 -10.33
C VAL A 357 33.20 0.83 -8.98
N ASN A 358 32.66 1.38 -7.90
CA ASN A 358 33.14 1.15 -6.53
C ASN A 358 32.00 1.37 -5.53
N ILE A 359 32.21 1.01 -4.27
CA ILE A 359 31.21 1.15 -3.19
C ILE A 359 30.81 2.61 -2.96
N ARG A 360 31.74 3.55 -3.14
CA ARG A 360 31.45 4.97 -2.95
C ARG A 360 30.41 5.46 -3.97
N SER A 361 30.49 4.99 -5.22
CA SER A 361 29.53 5.35 -6.27
C SER A 361 28.11 4.79 -6.05
N LEU A 362 27.95 3.74 -5.22
CA LEU A 362 26.64 3.27 -4.81
C LEU A 362 25.85 4.30 -3.96
N LYS A 363 26.54 5.24 -3.32
CA LYS A 363 25.89 6.30 -2.55
C LYS A 363 25.09 7.28 -3.42
N ALA A 364 25.42 7.37 -4.70
CA ALA A 364 24.70 8.20 -5.67
C ALA A 364 23.34 7.60 -6.10
N LEU A 365 23.04 6.36 -5.70
CA LEU A 365 21.76 5.71 -5.98
C LEU A 365 20.79 5.93 -4.80
N PRO A 366 19.82 6.85 -4.91
CA PRO A 366 18.96 7.21 -3.80
C PRO A 366 18.06 6.06 -3.35
N ASP A 367 17.64 5.20 -4.30
CA ASP A 367 16.77 4.06 -4.02
C ASP A 367 17.48 2.88 -3.37
N LEU A 368 18.82 2.87 -3.38
CA LEU A 368 19.61 1.82 -2.75
C LEU A 368 19.83 2.18 -1.27
N LYS A 369 19.20 1.45 -0.38
CA LYS A 369 19.22 1.70 1.05
C LYS A 369 20.57 1.41 1.70
N ASN A 370 20.80 1.98 2.89
CA ASN A 370 22.06 1.79 3.61
C ASN A 370 22.32 0.33 3.96
N TRP A 371 21.27 -0.39 4.43
CA TRP A 371 21.39 -1.79 4.74
C TRP A 371 21.78 -2.62 3.51
N GLN A 372 21.21 -2.33 2.32
CA GLN A 372 21.54 -3.00 1.06
C GLN A 372 22.99 -2.76 0.67
N ARG A 373 23.45 -1.49 0.73
CA ARG A 373 24.85 -1.14 0.45
C ARG A 373 25.83 -1.89 1.36
N LYS A 374 25.51 -2.01 2.65
CA LYS A 374 26.33 -2.70 3.63
C LYS A 374 26.34 -4.21 3.42
N THR A 375 25.19 -4.79 3.06
CA THR A 375 25.02 -6.25 2.95
C THR A 375 25.61 -6.81 1.67
N PHE A 376 25.31 -6.19 0.52
CA PHE A 376 25.71 -6.73 -0.80
C PHE A 376 26.28 -5.69 -1.78
N GLY A 377 26.66 -4.52 -1.29
CA GLY A 377 27.28 -3.50 -2.14
C GLY A 377 28.60 -3.95 -2.77
N HIS A 378 29.42 -4.72 -2.06
CA HIS A 378 30.65 -5.32 -2.61
C HIS A 378 30.33 -6.28 -3.75
N GLU A 379 29.36 -7.12 -3.60
CA GLU A 379 28.95 -8.11 -4.60
C GLU A 379 28.41 -7.45 -5.87
N ILE A 380 27.62 -6.38 -5.73
CA ILE A 380 27.18 -5.57 -6.87
C ILE A 380 28.39 -5.08 -7.67
N VAL A 381 29.36 -4.45 -7.00
CA VAL A 381 30.54 -3.85 -7.66
C VAL A 381 31.39 -4.93 -8.29
N THR A 382 31.61 -6.05 -7.63
CA THR A 382 32.39 -7.17 -8.15
C THR A 382 31.79 -7.71 -9.44
N VAL A 383 30.49 -8.03 -9.44
CA VAL A 383 29.76 -8.53 -10.62
C VAL A 383 29.91 -7.58 -11.82
N LEU A 384 29.75 -6.27 -11.56
CA LEU A 384 29.82 -5.25 -12.63
C LEU A 384 31.25 -5.08 -13.18
N ASN A 385 32.29 -5.18 -12.34
CA ASN A 385 33.66 -5.09 -12.77
C ASN A 385 34.15 -6.35 -13.54
N ASP A 386 33.69 -7.53 -13.12
CA ASP A 386 33.99 -8.80 -13.83
C ASP A 386 33.45 -8.79 -15.27
N LEU A 387 32.24 -8.18 -15.48
CA LEU A 387 31.69 -8.00 -16.81
C LEU A 387 32.52 -7.03 -17.68
N LYS A 388 33.10 -5.98 -17.09
CA LYS A 388 34.00 -5.06 -17.81
C LYS A 388 35.31 -5.76 -18.26
N GLY A 389 35.84 -6.63 -17.42
CA GLY A 389 37.06 -7.40 -17.75
C GLY A 389 36.87 -8.38 -18.90
N LYS A 390 35.65 -8.99 -18.99
CA LYS A 390 35.33 -9.92 -20.08
C LYS A 390 35.09 -9.25 -21.44
N ASN A 391 34.64 -7.99 -21.47
CA ASN A 391 34.44 -7.23 -22.70
C ASN A 391 35.70 -6.58 -23.25
N LYS A 392 36.86 -6.66 -22.52
CA LYS A 392 38.16 -6.14 -22.96
C LYS A 392 39.08 -7.23 -23.52
N ARG A 393 38.69 -8.49 -23.48
CA ARG A 393 39.32 -9.63 -24.10
C ARG A 393 38.52 -10.07 -25.34
#